data_19772424cf3ff8dd2a9f8a94ba89ad35
#
_entry.id   19772424cf3ff8dd2a9f8a94ba89ad35
#
_cell.length_a   1.000
_cell.length_b   1.000
_cell.length_c   1.000
_cell.angle_alpha   90.00
_cell.angle_beta   90.00
_cell.angle_gamma   90.00
#
_symmetry.space_group_name_H-M   'P 1'
#
loop_
_entity.id
_entity.type
_entity.pdbx_description
1 polymer ?
#
loop_
_entity_poly.entity_id
_entity_poly.type
_entity_poly.pdbx_seq_one_letter_code
_entity_poly.pdbx_strand_id
1 'polypeptide(L)'
;KMPTIGGNTIKASVGMNAAGTRFQKLKGIHDCKEKFYQESLKGGQGTNNPELLRSFVNNAPEAIEWLADRGIELNDITITGGMSTDRTHRPADRSAVGGFLISGLQRNIAQRDIDVMLDTDVLEILMENGAVSGLRVKNDENEELTIRAKSIVMATGGFSANQEMVVKYRPDLKGFVTTNHKGATGTGIALLEQIGAGTVDMGEIQIHPTVEQTTSYLISEAIRGGGAILVNQKGERFVNELETRDKVSAAIINLPEHYSYIIFDEQVRRNNKAADEYIGKGFVVSADSPRVLADKLGLDMHAFLATL
;
A
#
# COMPACT_ATOMS: atom_id res chain seq x y z
N LYS A 1 14.92 9.52 -11.57
CA LYS A 1 14.45 8.27 -12.18
C LYS A 1 13.00 8.37 -12.69
N MET A 2 12.20 9.20 -12.08
CA MET A 2 10.78 9.36 -12.42
C MET A 2 10.47 10.84 -12.66
N PRO A 3 9.53 11.15 -13.60
CA PRO A 3 9.19 12.53 -13.96
C PRO A 3 8.30 13.24 -12.93
N THR A 4 7.92 12.55 -11.86
CA THR A 4 7.05 13.11 -10.81
C THR A 4 7.44 12.61 -9.43
N ILE A 5 7.20 13.45 -8.43
CA ILE A 5 7.32 13.10 -7.02
C ILE A 5 6.10 12.27 -6.58
N GLY A 6 6.29 11.37 -5.61
CA GLY A 6 5.18 10.69 -4.94
C GLY A 6 5.37 9.19 -4.78
N GLY A 7 5.86 8.49 -5.81
CA GLY A 7 6.08 7.04 -5.75
C GLY A 7 4.85 6.27 -5.27
N ASN A 8 5.05 5.33 -4.35
CA ASN A 8 3.94 4.61 -3.71
C ASN A 8 3.17 5.45 -2.68
N THR A 9 3.79 6.49 -2.12
CA THR A 9 3.11 7.35 -1.15
C THR A 9 1.87 8.00 -1.74
N ILE A 10 1.92 8.50 -3.00
CA ILE A 10 0.76 9.15 -3.63
C ILE A 10 -0.44 8.22 -3.79
N LYS A 11 -0.21 6.92 -3.82
CA LYS A 11 -1.25 5.88 -3.96
C LYS A 11 -1.88 5.48 -2.61
N ALA A 12 -1.35 5.94 -1.48
CA ALA A 12 -1.88 5.61 -0.16
C ALA A 12 -3.27 6.22 0.03
N SER A 13 -4.26 5.38 0.37
CA SER A 13 -5.67 5.77 0.36
C SER A 13 -6.23 6.12 1.73
N VAL A 14 -5.76 5.51 2.81
CA VAL A 14 -6.47 5.59 4.10
C VAL A 14 -5.90 6.67 5.01
N GLY A 15 -4.76 6.47 5.65
CA GLY A 15 -4.22 7.40 6.63
C GLY A 15 -2.95 6.89 7.30
N MET A 16 -2.51 7.59 8.34
CA MET A 16 -1.35 7.27 9.16
C MET A 16 -1.76 6.90 10.57
N ASN A 17 -1.21 5.81 11.09
CA ASN A 17 -1.54 5.32 12.43
C ASN A 17 -0.64 5.93 13.50
N ALA A 18 -1.24 6.51 14.52
CA ALA A 18 -0.53 7.02 15.70
C ALA A 18 -1.44 7.00 16.94
N ALA A 19 -0.85 6.77 18.12
CA ALA A 19 -1.58 6.69 19.38
C ALA A 19 -1.13 7.78 20.37
N GLY A 20 -2.08 8.44 21.03
CA GLY A 20 -1.81 9.49 22.02
C GLY A 20 -1.58 10.87 21.42
N THR A 21 -2.05 11.13 20.20
CA THR A 21 -1.93 12.42 19.50
C THR A 21 -2.86 13.49 20.12
N ARG A 22 -2.54 14.78 19.83
CA ARG A 22 -3.43 15.89 20.20
C ARG A 22 -4.81 15.76 19.54
N PHE A 23 -4.86 15.27 18.31
CA PHE A 23 -6.11 15.13 17.57
C PHE A 23 -7.04 14.07 18.19
N GLN A 24 -6.48 12.96 18.70
CA GLN A 24 -7.26 11.99 19.49
C GLN A 24 -7.79 12.61 20.76
N LYS A 25 -6.95 13.34 21.50
CA LYS A 25 -7.36 14.03 22.75
C LYS A 25 -8.49 15.02 22.52
N LEU A 26 -8.43 15.83 21.45
CA LEU A 26 -9.48 16.79 21.08
C LEU A 26 -10.81 16.12 20.76
N LYS A 27 -10.79 14.88 20.30
CA LYS A 27 -12.00 14.08 19.98
C LYS A 27 -12.45 13.17 21.13
N GLY A 28 -11.80 13.23 22.30
CA GLY A 28 -12.09 12.35 23.43
C GLY A 28 -11.73 10.87 23.18
N ILE A 29 -10.86 10.59 22.23
CA ILE A 29 -10.41 9.23 21.93
C ILE A 29 -9.28 8.86 22.90
N HIS A 30 -9.51 7.84 23.71
CA HIS A 30 -8.53 7.31 24.67
C HIS A 30 -7.72 6.20 24.01
N ASP A 31 -6.48 6.49 23.66
CA ASP A 31 -5.54 5.54 23.09
C ASP A 31 -4.14 5.77 23.69
N CYS A 32 -3.29 4.74 23.66
CA CYS A 32 -1.93 4.85 24.16
C CYS A 32 -0.95 4.03 23.33
N LYS A 33 0.33 4.43 23.40
CA LYS A 33 1.44 3.78 22.69
C LYS A 33 1.55 2.29 23.05
N GLU A 34 1.33 1.91 24.30
CA GLU A 34 1.41 0.51 24.72
C GLU A 34 0.32 -0.35 24.06
N LYS A 35 -0.92 0.13 24.03
CA LYS A 35 -2.02 -0.56 23.35
C LYS A 35 -1.72 -0.73 21.85
N PHE A 36 -1.22 0.32 21.20
CA PHE A 36 -0.82 0.26 19.80
C PHE A 36 0.29 -0.76 19.56
N TYR A 37 1.29 -0.80 20.45
CA TYR A 37 2.38 -1.77 20.40
C TYR A 37 1.87 -3.22 20.50
N GLN A 38 1.03 -3.51 21.50
CA GLN A 38 0.51 -4.86 21.70
C GLN A 38 -0.38 -5.34 20.54
N GLU A 39 -1.23 -4.47 20.02
CA GLU A 39 -2.07 -4.81 18.86
C GLU A 39 -1.24 -5.05 17.59
N SER A 40 -0.18 -4.25 17.37
CA SER A 40 0.73 -4.43 16.24
C SER A 40 1.57 -5.71 16.39
N LEU A 41 2.05 -6.02 17.59
CA LEU A 41 2.77 -7.26 17.87
C LEU A 41 1.88 -8.49 17.61
N LYS A 42 0.63 -8.43 18.07
CA LYS A 42 -0.37 -9.48 17.82
C LYS A 42 -0.67 -9.62 16.33
N GLY A 43 -0.84 -8.49 15.60
CA GLY A 43 -1.08 -8.48 14.16
C GLY A 43 0.06 -9.11 13.36
N GLY A 44 1.30 -8.88 13.78
CA GLY A 44 2.49 -9.51 13.22
C GLY A 44 2.77 -10.92 13.76
N GLN A 45 1.84 -11.50 14.52
CA GLN A 45 1.97 -12.87 15.09
C GLN A 45 3.26 -13.09 15.90
N GLY A 46 3.80 -12.02 16.49
CA GLY A 46 5.03 -12.04 17.26
C GLY A 46 6.33 -12.12 16.44
N THR A 47 6.26 -12.03 15.13
CA THR A 47 7.44 -12.04 14.24
C THR A 47 8.11 -10.67 14.09
N ASN A 48 7.47 -9.62 14.57
CA ASN A 48 8.02 -8.26 14.57
C ASN A 48 9.36 -8.19 15.32
N ASN A 49 10.28 -7.36 14.82
CA ASN A 49 11.40 -6.92 15.66
C ASN A 49 10.86 -5.99 16.77
N PRO A 50 10.97 -6.38 18.06
CA PRO A 50 10.34 -5.64 19.15
C PRO A 50 10.90 -4.22 19.34
N GLU A 51 12.19 -4.02 19.09
CA GLU A 51 12.86 -2.72 19.26
C GLU A 51 12.43 -1.75 18.17
N LEU A 52 12.41 -2.21 16.91
CA LEU A 52 11.93 -1.40 15.79
C LEU A 52 10.45 -1.05 15.92
N LEU A 53 9.61 -2.02 16.35
CA LEU A 53 8.20 -1.77 16.59
C LEU A 53 8.00 -0.75 17.71
N ARG A 54 8.77 -0.87 18.80
CA ARG A 54 8.72 0.07 19.93
C ARG A 54 9.14 1.47 19.49
N SER A 55 10.20 1.58 18.71
CA SER A 55 10.65 2.85 18.13
C SER A 55 9.58 3.47 17.25
N PHE A 56 8.99 2.70 16.33
CA PHE A 56 7.92 3.16 15.46
C PHE A 56 6.72 3.71 16.25
N VAL A 57 6.19 2.92 17.18
CA VAL A 57 5.00 3.30 17.98
C VAL A 57 5.26 4.54 18.84
N ASN A 58 6.46 4.64 19.41
CA ASN A 58 6.82 5.78 20.25
C ASN A 58 6.96 7.09 19.48
N ASN A 59 7.41 7.03 18.24
CA ASN A 59 7.67 8.23 17.41
C ASN A 59 6.49 8.57 16.47
N ALA A 60 5.53 7.66 16.26
CA ALA A 60 4.38 7.91 15.38
C ALA A 60 3.59 9.19 15.71
N PRO A 61 3.27 9.51 16.99
CA PRO A 61 2.59 10.78 17.32
C PRO A 61 3.39 12.01 16.91
N GLU A 62 4.71 11.99 17.10
CA GLU A 62 5.59 13.10 16.73
C GLU A 62 5.61 13.34 15.22
N ALA A 63 5.51 12.28 14.41
CA ALA A 63 5.38 12.40 12.96
C ALA A 63 4.07 13.09 12.56
N ILE A 64 2.95 12.81 13.22
CA ILE A 64 1.66 13.50 13.00
C ILE A 64 1.77 14.98 13.38
N GLU A 65 2.37 15.30 14.52
CA GLU A 65 2.59 16.68 14.97
C GLU A 65 3.53 17.43 14.01
N TRP A 66 4.61 16.79 13.59
CA TRP A 66 5.56 17.35 12.63
C TRP A 66 4.91 17.74 11.29
N LEU A 67 3.97 16.93 10.80
CA LEU A 67 3.19 17.25 9.61
C LEU A 67 2.25 18.44 9.85
N ALA A 68 1.56 18.45 10.98
CA ALA A 68 0.61 19.50 11.34
C ALA A 68 1.30 20.86 11.49
N ASP A 69 2.50 20.91 12.09
CA ASP A 69 3.32 22.12 12.21
C ASP A 69 3.77 22.68 10.84
N ARG A 70 3.62 21.87 9.77
CA ARG A 70 3.90 22.23 8.38
C ARG A 70 2.65 22.46 7.54
N GLY A 71 1.50 22.64 8.20
CA GLY A 71 0.22 22.86 7.54
C GLY A 71 -0.34 21.64 6.83
N ILE A 72 0.07 20.43 7.28
CA ILE A 72 -0.43 19.14 6.76
C ILE A 72 -1.18 18.45 7.90
N GLU A 73 -2.40 18.89 8.17
CA GLU A 73 -3.19 18.37 9.28
C GLU A 73 -3.97 17.12 8.89
N LEU A 74 -3.74 16.04 9.63
CA LEU A 74 -4.47 14.78 9.55
C LEU A 74 -5.40 14.65 10.78
N ASN A 75 -6.46 15.44 10.81
CA ASN A 75 -7.30 15.67 11.98
C ASN A 75 -8.64 14.93 11.96
N ASP A 76 -9.02 14.26 10.87
CA ASP A 76 -10.08 13.25 10.89
C ASP A 76 -9.48 11.90 11.29
N ILE A 77 -10.14 11.20 12.22
CA ILE A 77 -9.60 9.98 12.81
C ILE A 77 -10.60 8.85 12.63
N THR A 78 -10.13 7.71 12.19
CA THR A 78 -10.95 6.53 11.93
C THR A 78 -10.29 5.25 12.44
N ILE A 79 -11.04 4.17 12.45
CA ILE A 79 -10.55 2.83 12.72
C ILE A 79 -10.26 2.10 11.42
N THR A 80 -9.23 1.24 11.43
CA THR A 80 -8.94 0.29 10.35
C THR A 80 -8.83 -1.12 10.91
N GLY A 81 -8.84 -2.12 10.03
CA GLY A 81 -8.86 -3.53 10.44
C GLY A 81 -7.73 -3.92 11.40
N GLY A 82 -8.04 -4.75 12.39
CA GLY A 82 -7.11 -5.20 13.41
C GLY A 82 -6.90 -4.24 14.59
N MET A 83 -7.56 -3.08 14.61
CA MET A 83 -7.47 -2.09 15.67
C MET A 83 -8.71 -2.11 16.57
N SER A 84 -8.53 -1.84 17.85
CA SER A 84 -9.62 -1.70 18.82
C SER A 84 -9.94 -0.25 19.18
N THR A 85 -9.23 0.72 18.59
CA THR A 85 -9.38 2.16 18.87
C THR A 85 -9.11 2.94 17.59
N ASP A 86 -9.81 4.05 17.40
CA ASP A 86 -9.60 4.98 16.31
C ASP A 86 -8.22 5.63 16.41
N ARG A 87 -7.30 5.29 15.51
CA ARG A 87 -5.92 5.83 15.48
C ARG A 87 -5.38 6.12 14.09
N THR A 88 -6.18 5.89 13.06
CA THR A 88 -5.80 6.21 11.69
C THR A 88 -6.15 7.65 11.37
N HIS A 89 -5.14 8.50 11.30
CA HIS A 89 -5.23 9.93 11.02
C HIS A 89 -5.27 10.18 9.51
N ARG A 90 -6.24 10.96 9.05
CA ARG A 90 -6.45 11.28 7.64
C ARG A 90 -6.88 12.74 7.45
N PRO A 91 -6.87 13.27 6.21
CA PRO A 91 -7.36 14.61 5.93
C PRO A 91 -8.80 14.84 6.40
N ALA A 92 -9.13 16.08 6.80
CA ALA A 92 -10.46 16.44 7.30
C ALA A 92 -11.60 16.16 6.30
N ASP A 93 -11.33 16.29 5.01
CA ASP A 93 -12.27 16.01 3.91
C ASP A 93 -12.36 14.53 3.56
N ARG A 94 -11.62 13.67 4.27
CA ARG A 94 -11.54 12.22 4.06
C ARG A 94 -11.00 11.81 2.68
N SER A 95 -10.29 12.69 2.02
CA SER A 95 -9.58 12.38 0.78
C SER A 95 -8.43 11.38 1.04
N ALA A 96 -7.89 10.80 -0.03
CA ALA A 96 -6.75 9.89 0.05
C ALA A 96 -5.53 10.60 0.66
N VAL A 97 -4.97 10.00 1.72
CA VAL A 97 -3.87 10.61 2.47
C VAL A 97 -2.63 10.86 1.62
N GLY A 98 -2.34 9.98 0.65
CA GLY A 98 -1.12 10.05 -0.15
C GLY A 98 -1.01 11.32 -0.97
N GLY A 99 -2.03 11.65 -1.73
CA GLY A 99 -2.08 12.89 -2.52
C GLY A 99 -2.03 14.14 -1.64
N PHE A 100 -2.72 14.12 -0.50
CA PHE A 100 -2.72 15.20 0.47
C PHE A 100 -1.31 15.44 1.06
N LEU A 101 -0.62 14.38 1.49
CA LEU A 101 0.75 14.45 2.01
C LEU A 101 1.72 14.97 0.96
N ILE A 102 1.72 14.40 -0.25
CA ILE A 102 2.64 14.80 -1.30
C ILE A 102 2.46 16.27 -1.67
N SER A 103 1.21 16.72 -1.86
CA SER A 103 0.92 18.13 -2.15
C SER A 103 1.37 19.06 -1.02
N GLY A 104 1.17 18.66 0.24
CA GLY A 104 1.60 19.43 1.40
C GLY A 104 3.12 19.51 1.52
N LEU A 105 3.82 18.40 1.32
CA LEU A 105 5.28 18.34 1.35
C LEU A 105 5.90 19.13 0.18
N GLN A 106 5.34 19.06 -1.02
CA GLN A 106 5.79 19.85 -2.17
C GLN A 106 5.69 21.36 -1.90
N ARG A 107 4.58 21.84 -1.31
CA ARG A 107 4.47 23.25 -0.88
C ARG A 107 5.56 23.63 0.11
N ASN A 108 5.89 22.74 1.03
CA ASN A 108 6.95 22.96 2.01
C ASN A 108 8.36 22.98 1.39
N ILE A 109 8.62 22.13 0.40
CA ILE A 109 9.86 22.09 -0.37
C ILE A 109 10.02 23.41 -1.15
N ALA A 110 8.97 23.86 -1.83
CA ALA A 110 8.99 25.08 -2.64
C ALA A 110 9.29 26.36 -1.83
N GLN A 111 9.12 26.31 -0.50
CA GLN A 111 9.41 27.42 0.42
C GLN A 111 10.82 27.33 1.04
N ARG A 112 11.63 26.38 0.62
CA ARG A 112 12.95 26.08 1.18
C ARG A 112 13.99 25.98 0.07
N ASP A 113 15.23 26.15 0.43
CA ASP A 113 16.37 25.89 -0.46
C ASP A 113 16.64 24.38 -0.51
N ILE A 114 15.80 23.67 -1.28
CA ILE A 114 15.87 22.22 -1.48
C ILE A 114 15.76 21.93 -2.97
N ASP A 115 16.84 21.50 -3.56
CA ASP A 115 16.86 21.07 -4.95
C ASP A 115 16.13 19.72 -5.14
N VAL A 116 15.27 19.65 -6.15
CA VAL A 116 14.56 18.43 -6.53
C VAL A 116 14.94 18.06 -7.96
N MET A 117 15.67 16.97 -8.10
CA MET A 117 16.09 16.45 -9.40
C MET A 117 15.16 15.31 -9.83
N LEU A 118 14.26 15.61 -10.78
CA LEU A 118 13.41 14.60 -11.42
C LEU A 118 14.20 13.88 -12.53
N ASP A 119 13.65 12.77 -13.03
CA ASP A 119 14.23 11.97 -14.12
C ASP A 119 15.75 11.69 -13.97
N THR A 120 16.19 11.65 -12.72
CA THR A 120 17.60 11.46 -12.34
C THR A 120 17.78 10.09 -11.69
N ASP A 121 18.52 9.20 -12.33
CA ASP A 121 18.87 7.88 -11.80
C ASP A 121 20.13 7.93 -10.96
N VAL A 122 20.08 7.32 -9.78
CA VAL A 122 21.26 7.08 -8.96
C VAL A 122 21.96 5.81 -9.46
N LEU A 123 23.20 5.94 -9.90
CA LEU A 123 24.01 4.85 -10.45
C LEU A 123 24.92 4.22 -9.38
N GLU A 124 25.41 5.02 -8.42
CA GLU A 124 26.39 4.58 -7.44
C GLU A 124 26.34 5.46 -6.18
N ILE A 125 26.60 4.85 -5.03
CA ILE A 125 26.92 5.53 -3.78
C ILE A 125 28.43 5.64 -3.68
N LEU A 126 28.96 6.87 -3.68
CA LEU A 126 30.39 7.12 -3.61
C LEU A 126 30.90 7.01 -2.17
N MET A 127 32.01 6.26 -2.03
CA MET A 127 32.66 6.04 -0.74
C MET A 127 34.10 6.60 -0.77
N GLU A 128 34.49 7.33 0.27
CA GLU A 128 35.85 7.80 0.48
C GLU A 128 36.29 7.50 1.92
N ASN A 129 37.42 6.84 2.08
CA ASN A 129 37.96 6.47 3.41
C ASN A 129 36.96 5.71 4.30
N GLY A 130 36.13 4.85 3.71
CA GLY A 130 35.12 4.06 4.43
C GLY A 130 33.85 4.81 4.82
N ALA A 131 33.69 6.06 4.40
CA ALA A 131 32.51 6.89 4.62
C ALA A 131 31.85 7.28 3.29
N VAL A 132 30.54 7.52 3.35
CA VAL A 132 29.78 8.04 2.21
C VAL A 132 30.29 9.45 1.88
N SER A 133 30.52 9.73 0.59
CA SER A 133 31.02 11.04 0.10
C SER A 133 30.08 11.66 -0.94
N GLY A 134 29.13 10.92 -1.48
CA GLY A 134 28.19 11.44 -2.47
C GLY A 134 27.52 10.37 -3.31
N LEU A 135 26.96 10.78 -4.43
CA LEU A 135 26.29 9.96 -5.42
C LEU A 135 26.84 10.23 -6.82
N ARG A 136 26.94 9.20 -7.65
CA ARG A 136 26.99 9.34 -9.09
C ARG A 136 25.57 9.13 -9.63
N VAL A 137 25.10 10.11 -10.40
CA VAL A 137 23.74 10.12 -10.93
C VAL A 137 23.76 10.35 -12.44
N LYS A 138 22.67 9.98 -13.11
CA LYS A 138 22.47 10.20 -14.54
C LYS A 138 21.12 10.90 -14.74
N ASN A 139 21.12 12.03 -15.44
CA ASN A 139 19.94 12.81 -15.75
C ASN A 139 19.22 12.29 -17.03
N ASP A 140 18.14 12.93 -17.42
CA ASP A 140 17.33 12.63 -18.60
C ASP A 140 18.07 12.90 -19.93
N GLU A 141 19.06 13.80 -19.94
CA GLU A 141 19.96 14.07 -21.09
C GLU A 141 21.09 13.02 -21.22
N ASN A 142 21.08 11.98 -20.36
CA ASN A 142 22.12 10.96 -20.25
C ASN A 142 23.49 11.47 -19.76
N GLU A 143 23.53 12.63 -19.15
CA GLU A 143 24.74 13.16 -18.55
C GLU A 143 24.97 12.56 -17.16
N GLU A 144 26.19 12.13 -16.87
CA GLU A 144 26.59 11.68 -15.55
C GLU A 144 27.13 12.82 -14.71
N LEU A 145 26.57 12.97 -13.52
CA LEU A 145 26.93 14.02 -12.57
C LEU A 145 27.34 13.40 -11.24
N THR A 146 28.23 14.09 -10.54
CA THR A 146 28.62 13.76 -9.17
C THR A 146 28.00 14.75 -8.19
N ILE A 147 27.18 14.25 -7.27
CA ILE A 147 26.60 15.02 -6.18
C ILE A 147 27.39 14.70 -4.91
N ARG A 148 28.11 15.70 -4.36
CA ARG A 148 28.82 15.55 -3.09
C ARG A 148 27.86 15.75 -1.91
N ALA A 149 27.91 14.86 -0.93
CA ALA A 149 27.07 14.90 0.25
C ALA A 149 27.79 14.32 1.46
N LYS A 150 27.55 14.92 2.63
CA LYS A 150 28.08 14.43 3.91
C LYS A 150 27.31 13.22 4.44
N SER A 151 26.06 13.09 4.03
CA SER A 151 25.18 11.96 4.37
C SER A 151 24.13 11.78 3.31
N ILE A 152 23.59 10.56 3.20
CA ILE A 152 22.55 10.16 2.25
C ILE A 152 21.44 9.45 3.01
N VAL A 153 20.19 9.86 2.77
CA VAL A 153 18.99 9.16 3.25
C VAL A 153 18.41 8.36 2.10
N MET A 154 18.40 7.03 2.24
CA MET A 154 17.81 6.13 1.27
C MET A 154 16.31 5.99 1.53
N ALA A 155 15.47 6.58 0.68
CA ALA A 155 14.02 6.55 0.77
C ALA A 155 13.37 6.04 -0.54
N THR A 156 14.02 5.09 -1.20
CA THR A 156 13.71 4.62 -2.56
C THR A 156 12.53 3.65 -2.63
N GLY A 157 11.97 3.25 -1.49
CA GLY A 157 10.93 2.22 -1.41
C GLY A 157 11.46 0.82 -1.68
N GLY A 158 10.55 -0.10 -2.02
CA GLY A 158 10.85 -1.51 -2.25
C GLY A 158 11.06 -1.88 -3.72
N PHE A 159 10.80 -3.15 -4.04
CA PHE A 159 11.08 -3.74 -5.35
C PHE A 159 9.86 -4.38 -6.05
N SER A 160 8.66 -4.11 -5.59
CA SER A 160 7.44 -4.80 -6.06
C SER A 160 7.10 -4.56 -7.56
N ALA A 161 7.73 -3.59 -8.22
CA ALA A 161 7.62 -3.39 -9.67
C ALA A 161 8.77 -4.07 -10.46
N ASN A 162 9.65 -4.80 -9.79
CA ASN A 162 10.72 -5.59 -10.40
C ASN A 162 10.36 -7.08 -10.32
N GLN A 163 9.79 -7.62 -11.38
CA GLN A 163 9.33 -9.01 -11.43
C GLN A 163 10.48 -10.02 -11.24
N GLU A 164 11.68 -9.75 -11.73
CA GLU A 164 12.83 -10.63 -11.53
C GLU A 164 13.19 -10.72 -10.03
N MET A 165 13.18 -9.60 -9.35
CA MET A 165 13.47 -9.54 -7.93
C MET A 165 12.35 -10.17 -7.09
N VAL A 166 11.07 -9.96 -7.46
CA VAL A 166 9.92 -10.62 -6.83
C VAL A 166 10.05 -12.14 -6.98
N VAL A 167 10.25 -12.64 -8.19
CA VAL A 167 10.35 -14.09 -8.46
C VAL A 167 11.60 -14.72 -7.82
N LYS A 168 12.70 -13.97 -7.69
CA LYS A 168 13.89 -14.43 -6.96
C LYS A 168 13.57 -14.82 -5.51
N TYR A 169 12.75 -14.02 -4.82
CA TYR A 169 12.39 -14.23 -3.41
C TYR A 169 11.09 -15.00 -3.21
N ARG A 170 10.17 -14.90 -4.17
CA ARG A 170 8.85 -15.55 -4.16
C ARG A 170 8.52 -16.11 -5.56
N PRO A 171 9.06 -17.30 -5.91
CA PRO A 171 8.85 -17.92 -7.22
C PRO A 171 7.38 -18.20 -7.56
N ASP A 172 6.55 -18.40 -6.53
CA ASP A 172 5.10 -18.60 -6.63
C ASP A 172 4.35 -17.36 -7.14
N LEU A 173 4.97 -16.18 -7.12
CA LEU A 173 4.39 -14.93 -7.62
C LEU A 173 4.75 -14.62 -9.08
N LYS A 174 5.33 -15.57 -9.80
CA LYS A 174 5.63 -15.40 -11.22
C LYS A 174 4.36 -15.15 -12.05
N GLY A 175 4.33 -14.04 -12.77
CA GLY A 175 3.22 -13.68 -13.66
C GLY A 175 2.11 -12.86 -13.01
N PHE A 176 2.14 -12.65 -11.70
CA PHE A 176 1.18 -11.76 -11.03
C PHE A 176 1.51 -10.29 -11.30
N VAL A 177 0.46 -9.46 -11.39
CA VAL A 177 0.56 -8.00 -11.57
C VAL A 177 0.91 -7.30 -10.26
N THR A 178 1.31 -6.03 -10.35
CA THR A 178 1.58 -5.20 -9.17
C THR A 178 0.75 -3.93 -9.18
N THR A 179 0.22 -3.54 -8.02
CA THR A 179 -0.42 -2.24 -7.80
C THR A 179 0.59 -1.14 -7.47
N ASN A 180 1.86 -1.49 -7.31
CA ASN A 180 2.91 -0.54 -6.94
C ASN A 180 3.22 0.45 -8.07
N HIS A 181 3.84 1.56 -7.68
CA HIS A 181 4.38 2.51 -8.62
C HIS A 181 5.53 1.88 -9.42
N LYS A 182 5.59 2.11 -10.73
CA LYS A 182 6.61 1.54 -11.62
C LYS A 182 8.06 1.85 -11.23
N GLY A 183 8.29 2.87 -10.40
CA GLY A 183 9.58 3.22 -9.84
C GLY A 183 10.04 2.33 -8.67
N ALA A 184 9.21 1.44 -8.15
CA ALA A 184 9.56 0.52 -7.06
C ALA A 184 10.37 -0.68 -7.60
N THR A 185 11.57 -0.43 -8.08
CA THR A 185 12.40 -1.39 -8.82
C THR A 185 13.49 -2.06 -7.98
N GLY A 186 13.63 -1.69 -6.69
CA GLY A 186 14.67 -2.24 -5.82
C GLY A 186 16.08 -1.68 -6.06
N THR A 187 16.24 -0.68 -6.94
CA THR A 187 17.55 -0.09 -7.24
C THR A 187 18.29 0.39 -5.99
N GLY A 188 17.58 1.03 -5.04
CA GLY A 188 18.21 1.49 -3.80
C GLY A 188 18.72 0.34 -2.92
N ILE A 189 18.02 -0.80 -2.89
CA ILE A 189 18.47 -2.00 -2.19
C ILE A 189 19.77 -2.50 -2.83
N ALA A 190 19.81 -2.65 -4.15
CA ALA A 190 20.99 -3.10 -4.87
C ALA A 190 22.20 -2.17 -4.67
N LEU A 191 21.99 -0.85 -4.65
CA LEU A 191 23.04 0.14 -4.37
C LEU A 191 23.60 0.02 -2.94
N LEU A 192 22.73 -0.25 -1.96
CA LEU A 192 23.17 -0.46 -0.58
C LEU A 192 23.93 -1.78 -0.41
N GLU A 193 23.50 -2.87 -1.07
CA GLU A 193 24.22 -4.15 -1.07
C GLU A 193 25.65 -4.00 -1.64
N GLN A 194 25.84 -3.17 -2.66
CA GLN A 194 27.17 -2.91 -3.25
C GLN A 194 28.17 -2.29 -2.26
N ILE A 195 27.69 -1.53 -1.28
CA ILE A 195 28.53 -0.94 -0.23
C ILE A 195 28.51 -1.75 1.08
N GLY A 196 27.99 -3.00 1.05
CA GLY A 196 28.07 -3.95 2.15
C GLY A 196 26.88 -3.95 3.11
N ALA A 197 25.77 -3.31 2.79
CA ALA A 197 24.55 -3.39 3.61
C ALA A 197 23.93 -4.80 3.51
N GLY A 198 23.47 -5.32 4.67
CA GLY A 198 22.69 -6.55 4.71
C GLY A 198 21.21 -6.30 4.40
N THR A 199 20.53 -7.36 3.95
CA THR A 199 19.07 -7.39 3.73
C THR A 199 18.42 -8.43 4.63
N VAL A 200 17.18 -8.18 5.02
CA VAL A 200 16.35 -9.05 5.88
C VAL A 200 14.92 -9.08 5.35
N ASP A 201 14.23 -10.19 5.55
CA ASP A 201 12.81 -10.38 5.22
C ASP A 201 12.45 -10.13 3.75
N MET A 202 13.37 -10.34 2.82
CA MET A 202 13.17 -10.09 1.40
C MET A 202 12.09 -10.98 0.77
N GLY A 203 11.78 -12.12 1.38
CA GLY A 203 10.68 -13.00 0.99
C GLY A 203 9.30 -12.57 1.53
N GLU A 204 9.25 -11.62 2.47
CA GLU A 204 8.01 -11.15 3.08
C GLU A 204 7.31 -10.13 2.17
N ILE A 205 6.79 -10.63 1.04
CA ILE A 205 6.09 -9.83 0.04
C ILE A 205 4.59 -9.89 0.31
N GLN A 206 3.98 -8.75 0.67
CA GLN A 206 2.55 -8.68 0.87
C GLN A 206 1.80 -8.75 -0.47
N ILE A 207 0.82 -9.65 -0.55
CA ILE A 207 -0.09 -9.79 -1.68
C ILE A 207 -1.42 -9.13 -1.33
N HIS A 208 -1.98 -8.36 -2.26
CA HIS A 208 -3.35 -7.87 -2.15
C HIS A 208 -4.29 -8.82 -2.91
N PRO A 209 -5.31 -9.40 -2.26
CA PRO A 209 -6.10 -10.49 -2.85
C PRO A 209 -7.00 -10.02 -4.00
N THR A 210 -7.33 -8.74 -4.07
CA THR A 210 -8.31 -8.22 -5.03
C THR A 210 -7.73 -7.09 -5.87
N VAL A 211 -7.40 -7.42 -7.11
CA VAL A 211 -6.81 -6.51 -8.12
C VAL A 211 -7.47 -6.81 -9.47
N GLU A 212 -7.88 -5.78 -10.19
CA GLU A 212 -8.34 -5.96 -11.57
C GLU A 212 -7.13 -6.32 -12.46
N GLN A 213 -7.21 -7.43 -13.19
CA GLN A 213 -6.04 -8.09 -13.78
C GLN A 213 -5.46 -7.34 -14.99
N THR A 214 -6.29 -6.63 -15.76
CA THR A 214 -5.86 -5.96 -17.00
C THR A 214 -5.11 -4.67 -16.72
N THR A 215 -5.60 -3.88 -15.74
CA THR A 215 -5.08 -2.55 -15.43
C THR A 215 -4.21 -2.50 -14.18
N SER A 216 -4.14 -3.61 -13.42
CA SER A 216 -3.53 -3.67 -12.09
C SER A 216 -4.18 -2.72 -11.07
N TYR A 217 -5.49 -2.42 -11.26
CA TYR A 217 -6.22 -1.54 -10.38
C TYR A 217 -6.60 -2.25 -9.08
N LEU A 218 -6.26 -1.64 -7.95
CA LEU A 218 -6.57 -2.20 -6.64
C LEU A 218 -8.07 -2.10 -6.35
N ILE A 219 -8.72 -3.22 -6.10
CA ILE A 219 -10.08 -3.30 -5.58
C ILE A 219 -10.02 -3.36 -4.06
N SER A 220 -10.49 -2.31 -3.40
CA SER A 220 -10.35 -2.10 -1.95
C SER A 220 -11.01 -3.22 -1.13
N GLU A 221 -10.40 -3.56 0.01
CA GLU A 221 -11.02 -4.44 1.01
C GLU A 221 -12.37 -3.93 1.51
N ALA A 222 -12.63 -2.63 1.42
CA ALA A 222 -13.89 -2.05 1.87
C ALA A 222 -15.11 -2.67 1.16
N ILE A 223 -14.96 -3.15 -0.10
CA ILE A 223 -16.07 -3.80 -0.79
C ILE A 223 -16.39 -5.17 -0.18
N ARG A 224 -15.37 -5.94 0.21
CA ARG A 224 -15.54 -7.22 0.91
C ARG A 224 -16.07 -6.99 2.32
N GLY A 225 -15.53 -6.02 3.05
CA GLY A 225 -16.03 -5.58 4.35
C GLY A 225 -17.47 -5.06 4.33
N GLY A 226 -17.94 -4.56 3.19
CA GLY A 226 -19.30 -4.11 2.94
C GLY A 226 -20.30 -5.22 2.62
N GLY A 227 -19.83 -6.47 2.46
CA GLY A 227 -20.69 -7.64 2.20
C GLY A 227 -20.49 -8.29 0.83
N ALA A 228 -19.53 -7.85 0.01
CA ALA A 228 -19.21 -8.56 -1.23
C ALA A 228 -18.60 -9.93 -0.92
N ILE A 229 -18.93 -10.93 -1.73
CA ILE A 229 -18.43 -12.30 -1.63
C ILE A 229 -17.45 -12.62 -2.78
N LEU A 230 -16.58 -13.61 -2.55
CA LEU A 230 -15.69 -14.16 -3.56
C LEU A 230 -16.20 -15.49 -4.07
N VAL A 231 -16.39 -15.61 -5.38
CA VAL A 231 -16.79 -16.89 -6.01
C VAL A 231 -15.78 -17.32 -7.06
N ASN A 232 -15.58 -18.63 -7.18
CA ASN A 232 -14.77 -19.24 -8.21
C ASN A 232 -15.50 -19.27 -9.57
N GLN A 233 -14.89 -19.85 -10.60
CA GLN A 233 -15.46 -19.95 -11.95
C GLN A 233 -16.68 -20.88 -12.02
N LYS A 234 -16.91 -21.69 -10.99
CA LYS A 234 -18.12 -22.50 -10.86
C LYS A 234 -19.27 -21.77 -10.16
N GLY A 235 -19.04 -20.56 -9.65
CA GLY A 235 -20.04 -19.82 -8.88
C GLY A 235 -20.10 -20.20 -7.41
N GLU A 236 -19.12 -20.96 -6.91
CA GLU A 236 -19.05 -21.41 -5.51
C GLU A 236 -18.23 -20.42 -4.67
N ARG A 237 -18.71 -20.06 -3.48
CA ARG A 237 -17.94 -19.34 -2.46
C ARG A 237 -16.89 -20.29 -1.86
N PHE A 238 -15.62 -19.90 -1.87
CA PHE A 238 -14.52 -20.81 -1.55
C PHE A 238 -13.65 -20.33 -0.38
N VAL A 239 -13.87 -19.11 0.12
CA VAL A 239 -13.11 -18.52 1.23
C VAL A 239 -13.98 -17.56 2.02
N ASN A 240 -13.66 -17.35 3.29
CA ASN A 240 -14.21 -16.22 4.05
C ASN A 240 -13.48 -14.93 3.64
N GLU A 241 -14.15 -14.02 2.99
CA GLU A 241 -13.62 -12.78 2.44
C GLU A 241 -13.08 -11.82 3.50
N LEU A 242 -13.47 -12.01 4.76
CA LEU A 242 -13.06 -11.18 5.91
C LEU A 242 -11.78 -11.68 6.57
N GLU A 243 -11.23 -12.80 6.11
CA GLU A 243 -9.92 -13.28 6.55
C GLU A 243 -8.79 -12.32 6.15
N THR A 244 -7.60 -12.55 6.70
CA THR A 244 -6.41 -11.75 6.40
C THR A 244 -5.99 -11.85 4.94
N ARG A 245 -5.27 -10.84 4.43
CA ARG A 245 -4.86 -10.75 3.02
C ARG A 245 -4.12 -12.00 2.55
N ASP A 246 -3.22 -12.53 3.36
CA ASP A 246 -2.45 -13.75 3.07
C ASP A 246 -3.34 -14.97 2.86
N LYS A 247 -4.33 -15.18 3.72
CA LYS A 247 -5.27 -16.31 3.62
C LYS A 247 -6.16 -16.20 2.39
N VAL A 248 -6.75 -15.02 2.16
CA VAL A 248 -7.61 -14.79 0.99
C VAL A 248 -6.81 -14.91 -0.30
N SER A 249 -5.60 -14.33 -0.35
CA SER A 249 -4.71 -14.45 -1.51
C SER A 249 -4.31 -15.89 -1.78
N ALA A 250 -3.92 -16.63 -0.75
CA ALA A 250 -3.57 -18.04 -0.90
C ALA A 250 -4.76 -18.89 -1.45
N ALA A 251 -5.97 -18.62 -0.96
CA ALA A 251 -7.16 -19.30 -1.46
C ALA A 251 -7.41 -19.01 -2.96
N ILE A 252 -7.24 -17.76 -3.41
CA ILE A 252 -7.38 -17.38 -4.83
C ILE A 252 -6.26 -18.00 -5.67
N ILE A 253 -5.00 -17.93 -5.22
CA ILE A 253 -3.85 -18.48 -5.94
C ILE A 253 -3.97 -20.00 -6.11
N ASN A 254 -4.60 -20.68 -5.17
CA ASN A 254 -4.85 -22.14 -5.23
C ASN A 254 -6.03 -22.54 -6.15
N LEU A 255 -6.80 -21.58 -6.67
CA LEU A 255 -7.80 -21.91 -7.71
C LEU A 255 -7.07 -22.28 -9.01
N PRO A 256 -7.64 -23.18 -9.82
CA PRO A 256 -7.03 -23.59 -11.09
C PRO A 256 -6.72 -22.43 -12.04
N GLU A 257 -7.57 -21.41 -12.04
CA GLU A 257 -7.46 -20.22 -12.91
C GLU A 257 -6.71 -19.07 -12.26
N HIS A 258 -6.37 -19.16 -10.95
CA HIS A 258 -5.68 -18.14 -10.16
C HIS A 258 -6.40 -16.79 -10.09
N TYR A 259 -7.72 -16.75 -10.30
CA TYR A 259 -8.56 -15.57 -10.11
C TYR A 259 -9.96 -15.94 -9.61
N SER A 260 -10.72 -14.96 -9.13
CA SER A 260 -12.08 -15.10 -8.67
C SER A 260 -12.92 -13.89 -9.08
N TYR A 261 -14.24 -14.04 -9.00
CA TYR A 261 -15.17 -12.92 -9.13
C TYR A 261 -15.49 -12.33 -7.77
N ILE A 262 -15.59 -11.00 -7.70
CA ILE A 262 -16.13 -10.28 -6.54
C ILE A 262 -17.58 -9.96 -6.84
N ILE A 263 -18.50 -10.58 -6.13
CA ILE A 263 -19.93 -10.39 -6.30
C ILE A 263 -20.45 -9.45 -5.23
N PHE A 264 -21.17 -8.42 -5.61
CA PHE A 264 -21.82 -7.50 -4.70
C PHE A 264 -23.16 -7.02 -5.26
N ASP A 265 -24.05 -6.61 -4.36
CA ASP A 265 -25.39 -6.13 -4.67
C ASP A 265 -25.46 -4.59 -4.59
N GLU A 266 -26.66 -4.07 -4.84
CA GLU A 266 -26.96 -2.65 -4.77
C GLU A 266 -26.80 -2.09 -3.36
N GLN A 267 -26.97 -2.88 -2.30
CA GLN A 267 -26.77 -2.43 -0.92
C GLN A 267 -25.27 -2.17 -0.64
N VAL A 268 -24.40 -3.07 -1.05
CA VAL A 268 -22.94 -2.89 -0.95
C VAL A 268 -22.50 -1.68 -1.77
N ARG A 269 -23.03 -1.51 -2.98
CA ARG A 269 -22.76 -0.36 -3.83
C ARG A 269 -23.10 0.96 -3.14
N ARG A 270 -24.31 1.10 -2.57
CA ARG A 270 -24.76 2.33 -1.88
C ARG A 270 -23.91 2.68 -0.67
N ASN A 271 -23.40 1.67 0.02
CA ASN A 271 -22.58 1.84 1.22
C ASN A 271 -21.08 2.05 0.92
N ASN A 272 -20.67 1.84 -0.33
CA ASN A 272 -19.26 1.90 -0.73
C ASN A 272 -19.10 2.69 -2.03
N LYS A 273 -18.73 3.96 -1.93
CA LYS A 273 -18.53 4.87 -3.07
C LYS A 273 -17.50 4.36 -4.10
N ALA A 274 -16.55 3.51 -3.67
CA ALA A 274 -15.57 2.93 -4.60
C ALA A 274 -16.24 1.99 -5.63
N ALA A 275 -17.41 1.42 -5.32
CA ALA A 275 -18.16 0.59 -6.25
C ALA A 275 -18.58 1.37 -7.51
N ASP A 276 -19.01 2.63 -7.35
CA ASP A 276 -19.36 3.48 -8.48
C ASP A 276 -18.14 3.81 -9.35
N GLU A 277 -16.98 3.97 -8.75
CA GLU A 277 -15.72 4.14 -9.49
C GLU A 277 -15.38 2.90 -10.31
N TYR A 278 -15.51 1.70 -9.74
CA TYR A 278 -15.27 0.44 -10.46
C TYR A 278 -16.24 0.25 -11.64
N ILE A 279 -17.51 0.61 -11.45
CA ILE A 279 -18.52 0.60 -12.52
C ILE A 279 -18.13 1.61 -13.61
N GLY A 280 -17.78 2.84 -13.25
CA GLY A 280 -17.38 3.89 -14.18
C GLY A 280 -16.12 3.55 -14.99
N LYS A 281 -15.23 2.73 -14.44
CA LYS A 281 -14.03 2.22 -15.12
C LYS A 281 -14.30 0.99 -15.99
N GLY A 282 -15.52 0.45 -15.99
CA GLY A 282 -15.86 -0.73 -16.77
C GLY A 282 -15.37 -2.06 -16.18
N PHE A 283 -15.00 -2.08 -14.90
CA PHE A 283 -14.52 -3.31 -14.22
C PHE A 283 -15.66 -4.23 -13.78
N VAL A 284 -16.91 -3.76 -13.84
CA VAL A 284 -18.07 -4.45 -13.28
C VAL A 284 -19.01 -4.89 -14.38
N VAL A 285 -19.36 -6.18 -14.39
CA VAL A 285 -20.46 -6.74 -15.19
C VAL A 285 -21.74 -6.67 -14.34
N SER A 286 -22.74 -5.92 -14.78
CA SER A 286 -24.01 -5.75 -14.08
C SER A 286 -25.12 -6.58 -14.70
N ALA A 287 -26.06 -7.05 -13.89
CA ALA A 287 -27.26 -7.77 -14.31
C ALA A 287 -28.45 -7.53 -13.36
N ASP A 288 -29.64 -7.62 -13.89
CA ASP A 288 -30.89 -7.36 -13.11
C ASP A 288 -31.26 -8.55 -12.18
N SER A 289 -30.62 -9.68 -12.36
CA SER A 289 -30.81 -10.85 -11.49
C SER A 289 -29.57 -11.75 -11.43
N PRO A 290 -29.44 -12.55 -10.37
CA PRO A 290 -28.35 -13.52 -10.26
C PRO A 290 -28.31 -14.51 -11.43
N ARG A 291 -29.46 -14.91 -11.97
CA ARG A 291 -29.53 -15.81 -13.13
C ARG A 291 -28.88 -15.21 -14.37
N VAL A 292 -29.22 -13.97 -14.67
CA VAL A 292 -28.63 -13.23 -15.81
C VAL A 292 -27.14 -12.97 -15.57
N LEU A 293 -26.73 -12.73 -14.33
CA LEU A 293 -25.31 -12.55 -14.01
C LEU A 293 -24.52 -13.84 -14.22
N ALA A 294 -25.04 -14.98 -13.76
CA ALA A 294 -24.41 -16.29 -13.96
C ALA A 294 -24.22 -16.61 -15.46
N ASP A 295 -25.25 -16.34 -16.28
CA ASP A 295 -25.19 -16.53 -17.72
C ASP A 295 -24.11 -15.63 -18.37
N LYS A 296 -24.09 -14.35 -18.04
CA LYS A 296 -23.07 -13.38 -18.53
C LYS A 296 -21.64 -13.77 -18.17
N LEU A 297 -21.42 -14.36 -17.01
CA LEU A 297 -20.10 -14.74 -16.51
C LEU A 297 -19.74 -16.20 -16.85
N GLY A 298 -20.65 -16.98 -17.42
CA GLY A 298 -20.46 -18.39 -17.72
C GLY A 298 -20.33 -19.28 -16.48
N LEU A 299 -20.97 -18.89 -15.36
CA LEU A 299 -20.96 -19.65 -14.11
C LEU A 299 -22.00 -20.78 -14.13
N ASP A 300 -21.76 -21.84 -13.32
CA ASP A 300 -22.79 -22.79 -13.04
C ASP A 300 -23.97 -22.15 -12.31
N MET A 301 -25.09 -22.08 -12.97
CA MET A 301 -26.30 -21.39 -12.48
C MET A 301 -26.78 -21.96 -11.14
N HIS A 302 -26.71 -23.29 -10.98
CA HIS A 302 -27.23 -23.96 -9.79
C HIS A 302 -26.31 -23.70 -8.58
N ALA A 303 -25.01 -23.85 -8.78
CA ALA A 303 -24.02 -23.61 -7.75
C ALA A 303 -24.01 -22.10 -7.32
N PHE A 304 -24.08 -21.19 -8.30
CA PHE A 304 -24.10 -19.76 -8.00
C PHE A 304 -25.36 -19.34 -7.22
N LEU A 305 -26.54 -19.82 -7.61
CA LEU A 305 -27.77 -19.52 -6.86
C LEU A 305 -27.80 -20.17 -5.46
N ALA A 306 -27.15 -21.30 -5.28
CA ALA A 306 -27.02 -21.93 -3.95
C ALA A 306 -26.03 -21.21 -3.05
N THR A 307 -25.09 -20.46 -3.65
CA THR A 307 -24.09 -19.64 -2.95
C THR A 307 -24.69 -18.33 -2.38
N LEU A 308 -25.66 -17.74 -3.07
CA LEU A 308 -26.31 -16.47 -2.68
C LEU A 308 -27.42 -16.66 -1.65
#